data_668336d8c39aebe1040779ceccddbde5
#
_entry.id   668336d8c39aebe1040779ceccddbde5
#
_cell.length_a   1.000
_cell.length_b   1.000
_cell.length_c   1.000
_cell.angle_alpha   90.00
_cell.angle_beta   90.00
_cell.angle_gamma   90.00
#
_symmetry.space_group_name_H-M   'P 1'
#
loop_
_entity.id
_entity.type
_entity.pdbx_description
1 polymer ?
#
loop_
_entity_poly.entity_id
_entity_poly.type
_entity_poly.pdbx_seq_one_letter_code
_entity_poly.pdbx_strand_id
1 'polypeptide(L)'
;GEFRADGMTDYIACPLHFLNDEIHAVSWKTRRPGGFLETPILLRLKELRPRLARLAEVYALRRVAENLLNTYVGERSGSQILAENIRRGDTEIIEAAIWLSDLREFTTLADTVSGTELIETLNNRFNCLAPAIFDHGGEVLKFIGDGLLAVFQTGAGRNRAQVSEAAVQAKIDARREMAKLNEE
;
A
#
# COMPACT_ATOMS: atom_id res chain seq x y z
N GLY A 1 -3.86 34.99 -2.14
CA GLY A 1 -3.67 33.61 -1.79
C GLY A 1 -4.69 32.73 -2.53
N GLU A 2 -4.31 31.50 -2.85
CA GLU A 2 -5.11 30.50 -3.60
C GLU A 2 -6.54 30.33 -3.08
N PHE A 3 -6.75 30.37 -1.77
CA PHE A 3 -8.09 30.21 -1.17
C PHE A 3 -9.12 31.26 -1.60
N ARG A 4 -8.70 32.49 -1.87
CA ARG A 4 -9.60 33.55 -2.34
C ARG A 4 -9.95 33.40 -3.82
N ALA A 5 -9.07 32.82 -4.61
CA ALA A 5 -9.32 32.52 -6.00
C ALA A 5 -10.45 31.48 -6.20
N ASP A 6 -10.59 30.56 -5.23
CA ASP A 6 -11.64 29.52 -5.22
C ASP A 6 -12.98 30.02 -4.62
N GLY A 7 -13.11 31.31 -4.31
CA GLY A 7 -14.32 31.89 -3.71
C GLY A 7 -14.54 31.51 -2.25
N MET A 8 -13.51 31.04 -1.54
CA MET A 8 -13.57 30.75 -0.12
C MET A 8 -13.50 32.04 0.68
N THR A 9 -14.42 32.19 1.64
CA THR A 9 -14.53 33.38 2.51
C THR A 9 -13.79 33.22 3.82
N ASP A 10 -13.69 31.96 4.33
CA ASP A 10 -13.03 31.69 5.60
C ASP A 10 -12.52 30.25 5.69
N TYR A 11 -11.58 30.02 6.63
CA TYR A 11 -10.92 28.76 6.90
C TYR A 11 -10.62 28.58 8.38
N ILE A 12 -10.93 27.42 8.92
CA ILE A 12 -10.61 27.02 10.28
C ILE A 12 -9.83 25.72 10.26
N ALA A 13 -8.75 25.63 11.01
CA ALA A 13 -8.04 24.41 11.30
C ALA A 13 -8.05 24.14 12.82
N CYS A 14 -8.31 22.91 13.20
CA CYS A 14 -8.31 22.49 14.60
C CYS A 14 -7.47 21.24 14.78
N PRO A 15 -6.72 21.13 15.90
CA PRO A 15 -5.99 19.91 16.22
C PRO A 15 -6.94 18.79 16.64
N LEU A 16 -6.65 17.57 16.17
CA LEU A 16 -7.23 16.34 16.62
C LEU A 16 -6.19 15.58 17.44
N HIS A 17 -6.44 15.46 18.73
CA HIS A 17 -5.57 14.72 19.65
C HIS A 17 -5.97 13.26 19.65
N PHE A 18 -5.06 12.37 19.26
CA PHE A 18 -5.22 10.92 19.32
C PHE A 18 -4.80 10.39 20.69
N LEU A 19 -5.17 9.15 21.02
CA LEU A 19 -4.83 8.52 22.29
C LEU A 19 -3.35 8.14 22.42
N ASN A 20 -2.67 8.02 21.28
CA ASN A 20 -1.24 7.74 21.19
C ASN A 20 -0.36 9.01 21.23
N ASP A 21 -0.90 10.14 21.72
CA ASP A 21 -0.26 11.44 21.78
C ASP A 21 0.07 12.09 20.42
N GLU A 22 -0.31 11.48 19.31
CA GLU A 22 -0.18 12.11 18.00
C GLU A 22 -1.20 13.22 17.82
N ILE A 23 -0.77 14.29 17.13
CA ILE A 23 -1.61 15.45 16.82
C ILE A 23 -1.81 15.53 15.32
N HIS A 24 -3.04 15.34 14.90
CA HIS A 24 -3.49 15.54 13.52
C HIS A 24 -4.28 16.84 13.42
N ALA A 25 -4.65 17.24 12.20
CA ALA A 25 -5.44 18.45 11.98
C ALA A 25 -6.66 18.14 11.12
N VAL A 26 -7.77 18.76 11.47
CA VAL A 26 -8.97 18.85 10.62
C VAL A 26 -9.18 20.29 10.21
N SER A 27 -9.57 20.52 8.97
CA SER A 27 -9.85 21.84 8.46
C SER A 27 -11.22 21.93 7.82
N TRP A 28 -11.84 23.07 7.96
CA TRP A 28 -13.10 23.42 7.30
C TRP A 28 -12.93 24.69 6.51
N LYS A 29 -13.57 24.74 5.35
CA LYS A 29 -13.61 25.90 4.47
C LYS A 29 -15.07 26.28 4.26
N THR A 30 -15.35 27.57 4.09
CA THR A 30 -16.69 28.04 3.78
C THR A 30 -16.67 29.09 2.68
N ARG A 31 -17.76 29.15 1.90
CA ARG A 31 -18.06 30.23 0.95
C ARG A 31 -19.13 31.19 1.46
N ARG A 32 -19.59 30.99 2.70
CA ARG A 32 -20.64 31.80 3.28
C ARG A 32 -20.14 33.24 3.51
N PRO A 33 -20.89 34.28 3.12
CA PRO A 33 -20.61 35.65 3.54
C PRO A 33 -20.54 35.76 5.07
N GLY A 34 -19.49 36.39 5.61
CA GLY A 34 -19.26 36.46 7.07
C GLY A 34 -18.45 35.29 7.66
N GLY A 35 -18.20 34.22 6.89
CA GLY A 35 -17.32 33.12 7.31
C GLY A 35 -17.86 32.29 8.46
N PHE A 36 -16.95 31.87 9.37
CA PHE A 36 -17.23 31.10 10.59
C PHE A 36 -17.39 31.98 11.84
N LEU A 37 -17.38 33.29 11.71
CA LEU A 37 -17.44 34.23 12.85
C LEU A 37 -18.73 34.13 13.67
N GLU A 38 -19.78 33.46 13.16
CA GLU A 38 -20.99 33.17 13.90
C GLU A 38 -20.73 32.15 15.02
N THR A 39 -20.81 32.59 16.23
CA THR A 39 -20.55 31.87 17.48
C THR A 39 -21.17 30.46 17.56
N PRO A 40 -22.41 30.18 17.11
CA PRO A 40 -22.98 28.83 17.19
C PRO A 40 -22.24 27.79 16.37
N ILE A 41 -21.69 28.14 15.20
CA ILE A 41 -20.98 27.21 14.32
C ILE A 41 -19.63 26.83 14.96
N LEU A 42 -18.91 27.77 15.50
CA LEU A 42 -17.63 27.54 16.20
C LEU A 42 -17.79 26.63 17.41
N LEU A 43 -18.85 26.83 18.21
CA LEU A 43 -19.14 25.99 19.36
C LEU A 43 -19.45 24.56 18.93
N ARG A 44 -20.30 24.35 17.91
CA ARG A 44 -20.61 23.02 17.38
C ARG A 44 -19.38 22.31 16.82
N LEU A 45 -18.49 23.03 16.11
CA LEU A 45 -17.23 22.45 15.61
C LEU A 45 -16.32 22.02 16.76
N LYS A 46 -16.25 22.79 17.84
CA LYS A 46 -15.50 22.42 19.05
C LYS A 46 -16.06 21.16 19.72
N GLU A 47 -17.39 21.04 19.82
CA GLU A 47 -18.07 19.87 20.39
C GLU A 47 -17.87 18.61 19.53
N LEU A 48 -17.83 18.75 18.21
CA LEU A 48 -17.60 17.64 17.28
C LEU A 48 -16.15 17.14 17.29
N ARG A 49 -15.19 18.00 17.62
CA ARG A 49 -13.76 17.70 17.55
C ARG A 49 -13.34 16.40 18.26
N PRO A 50 -13.74 16.11 19.51
CA PRO A 50 -13.33 14.88 20.18
C PRO A 50 -13.87 13.62 19.49
N ARG A 51 -15.08 13.69 18.95
CA ARG A 51 -15.69 12.58 18.21
C ARG A 51 -14.99 12.36 16.88
N LEU A 52 -14.67 13.43 16.19
CA LEU A 52 -13.88 13.36 14.93
C LEU A 52 -12.48 12.83 15.19
N ALA A 53 -11.84 13.19 16.30
CA ALA A 53 -10.53 12.66 16.66
C ALA A 53 -10.60 11.13 16.85
N ARG A 54 -11.60 10.61 17.57
CA ARG A 54 -11.76 9.15 17.74
C ARG A 54 -12.03 8.43 16.43
N LEU A 55 -12.91 9.00 15.59
CA LEU A 55 -13.20 8.42 14.28
C LEU A 55 -11.96 8.40 13.38
N ALA A 56 -11.25 9.53 13.31
CA ALA A 56 -10.02 9.64 12.51
C ALA A 56 -8.94 8.68 12.99
N GLU A 57 -8.80 8.49 14.31
CA GLU A 57 -7.86 7.55 14.89
C GLU A 57 -8.17 6.09 14.51
N VAL A 58 -9.44 5.68 14.54
CA VAL A 58 -9.86 4.35 14.08
C VAL A 58 -9.51 4.13 12.62
N TYR A 59 -9.76 5.12 11.76
CA TYR A 59 -9.38 5.04 10.34
C TYR A 59 -7.86 5.00 10.14
N ALA A 60 -7.10 5.78 10.91
CA ALA A 60 -5.64 5.76 10.85
C ALA A 60 -5.08 4.40 11.26
N LEU A 61 -5.56 3.83 12.38
CA LEU A 61 -5.16 2.50 12.84
C LEU A 61 -5.50 1.41 11.83
N ARG A 62 -6.70 1.46 11.25
CA ARG A 62 -7.10 0.52 10.20
C ARG A 62 -6.16 0.60 9.00
N ARG A 63 -5.83 1.80 8.54
CA ARG A 63 -4.89 2.01 7.42
C ARG A 63 -3.48 1.49 7.72
N VAL A 64 -3.00 1.67 8.94
CA VAL A 64 -1.72 1.09 9.37
C VAL A 64 -1.80 -0.45 9.35
N ALA A 65 -2.88 -1.04 9.87
CA ALA A 65 -3.08 -2.48 9.83
C ALA A 65 -3.17 -3.02 8.38
N GLU A 66 -3.88 -2.33 7.49
CA GLU A 66 -3.95 -2.65 6.06
C GLU A 66 -2.56 -2.61 5.41
N ASN A 67 -1.78 -1.56 5.65
CA ASN A 67 -0.43 -1.44 5.10
C ASN A 67 0.50 -2.54 5.62
N LEU A 68 0.46 -2.85 6.91
CA LEU A 68 1.27 -3.92 7.50
C LEU A 68 0.89 -5.30 6.91
N LEU A 69 -0.39 -5.61 6.85
CA LEU A 69 -0.86 -6.87 6.29
C LEU A 69 -0.51 -6.98 4.79
N ASN A 70 -0.71 -5.94 4.02
CA ASN A 70 -0.36 -5.92 2.60
C ASN A 70 1.16 -6.11 2.39
N THR A 71 1.98 -5.54 3.27
CA THR A 71 3.45 -5.66 3.18
C THR A 71 3.93 -7.09 3.51
N TYR A 72 3.34 -7.73 4.53
CA TYR A 72 3.85 -9.02 5.03
C TYR A 72 3.09 -10.24 4.52
N VAL A 73 1.82 -10.10 4.14
CA VAL A 73 0.92 -11.21 3.81
C VAL A 73 0.37 -11.11 2.38
N GLY A 74 0.53 -9.96 1.73
CA GLY A 74 -0.04 -9.64 0.42
C GLY A 74 -1.45 -9.00 0.51
N GLU A 75 -1.81 -8.27 -0.52
CA GLU A 75 -3.02 -7.41 -0.52
C GLU A 75 -4.33 -8.22 -0.36
N ARG A 76 -4.45 -9.32 -1.10
CA ARG A 76 -5.64 -10.19 -1.05
C ARG A 76 -5.82 -10.83 0.32
N SER A 77 -4.78 -11.50 0.83
CA SER A 77 -4.82 -12.15 2.13
C SER A 77 -4.96 -11.15 3.26
N GLY A 78 -4.29 -10.00 3.16
CA GLY A 78 -4.39 -8.89 4.11
C GLY A 78 -5.82 -8.35 4.22
N SER A 79 -6.47 -8.10 3.09
CA SER A 79 -7.86 -7.62 3.05
C SER A 79 -8.84 -8.64 3.62
N GLN A 80 -8.64 -9.93 3.36
CA GLN A 80 -9.51 -10.99 3.88
C GLN A 80 -9.34 -11.19 5.39
N ILE A 81 -8.11 -11.05 5.92
CA ILE A 81 -7.84 -11.08 7.37
C ILE A 81 -8.56 -9.92 8.05
N LEU A 82 -8.48 -8.71 7.50
CA LEU A 82 -9.16 -7.52 8.04
C LEU A 82 -10.67 -7.59 7.97
N ALA A 83 -11.20 -8.33 7.01
CA ALA A 83 -12.64 -8.62 6.90
C ALA A 83 -13.08 -9.81 7.78
N GLU A 84 -12.17 -10.37 8.60
CA GLU A 84 -12.41 -11.56 9.44
C GLU A 84 -12.82 -12.82 8.65
N ASN A 85 -12.55 -12.83 7.34
CA ASN A 85 -12.92 -13.93 6.44
C ASN A 85 -11.87 -15.03 6.36
N ILE A 86 -10.66 -14.82 6.90
CA ILE A 86 -9.59 -15.81 6.96
C ILE A 86 -9.15 -16.04 8.40
N ARG A 87 -9.06 -17.31 8.81
CA ARG A 87 -8.47 -17.76 10.07
C ARG A 87 -7.28 -18.66 9.77
N ARG A 88 -6.41 -18.83 10.77
CA ARG A 88 -5.29 -19.77 10.66
C ARG A 88 -5.80 -21.18 10.35
N GLY A 89 -5.33 -21.76 9.26
CA GLY A 89 -5.76 -23.08 8.78
C GLY A 89 -6.81 -23.05 7.69
N ASP A 90 -7.40 -21.88 7.37
CA ASP A 90 -8.26 -21.76 6.20
C ASP A 90 -7.45 -21.95 4.93
N THR A 91 -8.03 -22.64 3.96
CA THR A 91 -7.42 -22.94 2.66
C THR A 91 -8.35 -22.52 1.55
N GLU A 92 -7.78 -21.94 0.50
CA GLU A 92 -8.50 -21.64 -0.75
C GLU A 92 -7.84 -22.37 -1.91
N ILE A 93 -8.64 -23.03 -2.73
CA ILE A 93 -8.15 -23.63 -3.98
C ILE A 93 -8.28 -22.59 -5.07
N ILE A 94 -7.16 -22.18 -5.63
CA ILE A 94 -7.09 -21.23 -6.73
C ILE A 94 -6.51 -21.90 -7.97
N GLU A 95 -6.93 -21.42 -9.13
CA GLU A 95 -6.32 -21.76 -10.40
C GLU A 95 -5.47 -20.59 -10.85
N ALA A 96 -4.16 -20.78 -10.96
CA ALA A 96 -3.23 -19.70 -11.22
C ALA A 96 -1.98 -20.16 -11.98
N ALA A 97 -1.35 -19.23 -12.70
CA ALA A 97 0.06 -19.35 -13.06
C ALA A 97 0.92 -18.94 -11.87
N ILE A 98 1.85 -19.79 -11.47
CA ILE A 98 2.77 -19.54 -10.36
C ILE A 98 4.06 -18.95 -10.92
N TRP A 99 4.51 -17.85 -10.31
CA TRP A 99 5.80 -17.24 -10.55
C TRP A 99 6.69 -17.43 -9.33
N LEU A 100 7.81 -18.07 -9.52
CA LEU A 100 8.89 -18.14 -8.54
C LEU A 100 10.14 -17.52 -9.16
N SER A 101 10.72 -16.56 -8.47
CA SER A 101 12.02 -15.99 -8.84
C SER A 101 13.00 -16.12 -7.68
N ASP A 102 14.26 -16.32 -8.02
CA ASP A 102 15.35 -16.51 -7.08
C ASP A 102 16.62 -15.82 -7.60
N LEU A 103 17.55 -15.42 -6.72
CA LEU A 103 18.81 -14.81 -7.10
C LEU A 103 19.87 -15.90 -7.22
N ARG A 104 20.49 -15.99 -8.39
CA ARG A 104 21.59 -16.93 -8.56
C ARG A 104 22.79 -16.51 -7.71
N GLU A 105 23.41 -17.50 -7.07
CA GLU A 105 24.61 -17.31 -6.25
C GLU A 105 24.42 -16.36 -5.05
N PHE A 106 23.17 -16.25 -4.57
CA PHE A 106 22.86 -15.37 -3.42
C PHE A 106 23.73 -15.68 -2.20
N THR A 107 23.95 -16.96 -1.87
CA THR A 107 24.80 -17.36 -0.73
C THR A 107 26.21 -16.81 -0.88
N THR A 108 26.80 -16.92 -2.07
CA THR A 108 28.13 -16.37 -2.35
C THR A 108 28.15 -14.85 -2.24
N LEU A 109 27.11 -14.18 -2.73
CA LEU A 109 26.95 -12.73 -2.60
C LEU A 109 26.85 -12.34 -1.11
N ALA A 110 26.02 -13.03 -0.34
CA ALA A 110 25.84 -12.75 1.09
C ALA A 110 27.12 -12.92 1.93
N ASP A 111 28.01 -13.81 1.51
CA ASP A 111 29.30 -14.03 2.17
C ASP A 111 30.37 -12.99 1.77
N THR A 112 30.15 -12.25 0.67
CA THR A 112 31.18 -11.34 0.09
C THR A 112 30.90 -9.86 0.31
N VAL A 113 29.62 -9.47 0.45
CA VAL A 113 29.23 -8.05 0.60
C VAL A 113 28.78 -7.74 2.03
N SER A 114 28.75 -6.44 2.37
CA SER A 114 28.22 -6.01 3.66
C SER A 114 26.69 -6.24 3.77
N GLY A 115 26.16 -6.39 4.99
CA GLY A 115 24.73 -6.57 5.18
C GLY A 115 23.88 -5.42 4.61
N THR A 116 24.37 -4.19 4.67
CA THR A 116 23.69 -3.01 4.08
C THR A 116 23.63 -3.12 2.57
N GLU A 117 24.73 -3.45 1.92
CA GLU A 117 24.83 -3.61 0.47
C GLU A 117 23.99 -4.80 -0.03
N LEU A 118 23.92 -5.88 0.75
CA LEU A 118 23.08 -7.02 0.46
C LEU A 118 21.59 -6.63 0.44
N ILE A 119 21.14 -5.90 1.46
CA ILE A 119 19.74 -5.43 1.56
C ILE A 119 19.43 -4.45 0.42
N GLU A 120 20.33 -3.57 0.07
CA GLU A 120 20.17 -2.64 -1.05
C GLU A 120 20.04 -3.38 -2.39
N THR A 121 20.88 -4.38 -2.63
CA THR A 121 20.80 -5.25 -3.81
C THR A 121 19.47 -5.98 -3.89
N LEU A 122 18.97 -6.53 -2.77
CA LEU A 122 17.67 -7.19 -2.72
C LEU A 122 16.52 -6.21 -2.98
N ASN A 123 16.54 -5.03 -2.37
CA ASN A 123 15.53 -4.01 -2.58
C ASN A 123 15.47 -3.54 -4.03
N ASN A 124 16.61 -3.26 -4.64
CA ASN A 124 16.71 -2.86 -6.03
C ASN A 124 16.13 -3.93 -6.96
N ARG A 125 16.44 -5.19 -6.71
CA ARG A 125 15.86 -6.31 -7.44
C ARG A 125 14.35 -6.40 -7.27
N PHE A 126 13.85 -6.36 -6.04
CA PHE A 126 12.41 -6.45 -5.79
C PHE A 126 11.65 -5.25 -6.37
N ASN A 127 12.26 -4.08 -6.42
CA ASN A 127 11.71 -2.89 -7.08
C ASN A 127 11.58 -3.05 -8.61
N CYS A 128 12.34 -3.95 -9.23
CA CYS A 128 12.15 -4.31 -10.64
C CYS A 128 11.07 -5.39 -10.83
N LEU A 129 10.96 -6.34 -9.88
CA LEU A 129 10.06 -7.50 -10.02
C LEU A 129 8.62 -7.16 -9.65
N ALA A 130 8.39 -6.55 -8.48
CA ALA A 130 7.05 -6.36 -7.95
C ALA A 130 6.16 -5.47 -8.81
N PRO A 131 6.62 -4.28 -9.30
CA PRO A 131 5.81 -3.47 -10.21
C PRO A 131 5.43 -4.23 -11.48
N ALA A 132 6.37 -4.93 -12.11
CA ALA A 132 6.10 -5.70 -13.33
C ALA A 132 5.02 -6.79 -13.10
N ILE A 133 5.01 -7.42 -11.92
CA ILE A 133 3.98 -8.39 -11.55
C ILE A 133 2.62 -7.70 -11.41
N PHE A 134 2.55 -6.58 -10.67
CA PHE A 134 1.30 -5.85 -10.44
C PHE A 134 0.71 -5.27 -11.73
N ASP A 135 1.54 -4.69 -12.59
CA ASP A 135 1.12 -4.07 -13.86
C ASP A 135 0.45 -5.09 -14.80
N HIS A 136 0.84 -6.36 -14.69
CA HIS A 136 0.23 -7.46 -15.44
C HIS A 136 -0.87 -8.20 -14.66
N GLY A 137 -1.31 -7.65 -13.52
CA GLY A 137 -2.41 -8.20 -12.72
C GLY A 137 -2.04 -9.48 -11.97
N GLY A 138 -0.76 -9.66 -11.66
CA GLY A 138 -0.27 -10.64 -10.71
C GLY A 138 -0.31 -10.12 -9.27
N GLU A 139 -0.16 -11.01 -8.33
CA GLU A 139 -0.10 -10.73 -6.89
C GLU A 139 1.17 -11.35 -6.30
N VAL A 140 1.94 -10.56 -5.56
CA VAL A 140 3.07 -11.05 -4.78
C VAL A 140 2.54 -11.66 -3.49
N LEU A 141 2.73 -12.97 -3.29
CA LEU A 141 2.27 -13.65 -2.09
C LEU A 141 3.25 -13.48 -0.93
N LYS A 142 4.55 -13.60 -1.20
CA LYS A 142 5.60 -13.41 -0.18
C LYS A 142 6.97 -13.30 -0.79
N PHE A 143 7.86 -12.70 -0.02
CA PHE A 143 9.32 -12.77 -0.21
C PHE A 143 9.88 -13.94 0.61
N ILE A 144 10.77 -14.74 0.03
CA ILE A 144 11.36 -15.94 0.63
C ILE A 144 12.87 -15.80 0.55
N GLY A 145 13.47 -15.13 1.55
CA GLY A 145 14.90 -14.78 1.49
C GLY A 145 15.17 -13.84 0.32
N ASP A 146 15.97 -14.30 -0.63
CA ASP A 146 16.27 -13.61 -1.88
C ASP A 146 15.25 -13.90 -3.00
N GLY A 147 14.28 -14.78 -2.74
CA GLY A 147 13.25 -15.19 -3.67
C GLY A 147 11.93 -14.42 -3.51
N LEU A 148 11.12 -14.43 -4.57
CA LEU A 148 9.79 -13.87 -4.62
C LEU A 148 8.82 -14.92 -5.19
N LEU A 149 7.73 -15.16 -4.46
CA LEU A 149 6.60 -15.98 -4.91
C LEU A 149 5.43 -15.07 -5.28
N ALA A 150 4.97 -15.18 -6.52
CA ALA A 150 3.79 -14.49 -7.02
C ALA A 150 2.85 -15.43 -7.76
N VAL A 151 1.61 -15.00 -7.94
CA VAL A 151 0.57 -15.73 -8.67
C VAL A 151 -0.18 -14.82 -9.63
N PHE A 152 -0.61 -15.39 -10.74
CA PHE A 152 -1.54 -14.77 -11.69
C PHE A 152 -2.78 -15.66 -11.74
N GLN A 153 -3.86 -15.23 -11.09
CA GLN A 153 -5.06 -16.06 -10.94
C GLN A 153 -5.98 -15.94 -12.15
N THR A 154 -6.64 -17.05 -12.48
CA THR A 154 -7.81 -17.06 -13.36
C THR A 154 -9.00 -16.42 -12.61
N GLY A 155 -9.98 -15.99 -13.33
CA GLY A 155 -11.15 -15.28 -12.78
C GLY A 155 -11.17 -13.80 -13.19
N ALA A 156 -12.20 -13.08 -12.79
CA ALA A 156 -12.46 -11.70 -13.24
C ALA A 156 -12.41 -11.54 -14.78
N GLY A 157 -12.84 -12.57 -15.52
CA GLY A 157 -12.85 -12.60 -16.99
C GLY A 157 -11.56 -13.07 -17.64
N ARG A 158 -10.53 -13.48 -16.88
CA ARG A 158 -9.27 -14.02 -17.42
C ARG A 158 -9.25 -15.54 -17.40
N ASN A 159 -8.87 -16.15 -18.53
CA ASN A 159 -8.68 -17.59 -18.67
C ASN A 159 -7.20 -18.00 -18.46
N ARG A 160 -6.91 -19.31 -18.45
CA ARG A 160 -5.56 -19.85 -18.27
C ARG A 160 -4.53 -19.28 -19.24
N ALA A 161 -4.88 -19.16 -20.51
CA ALA A 161 -3.95 -18.65 -21.51
C ALA A 161 -3.57 -17.20 -21.24
N GLN A 162 -4.55 -16.36 -20.91
CA GLN A 162 -4.33 -14.95 -20.60
C GLN A 162 -3.50 -14.73 -19.34
N VAL A 163 -3.71 -15.50 -18.27
CA VAL A 163 -2.90 -15.37 -17.05
C VAL A 163 -1.47 -15.89 -17.26
N SER A 164 -1.28 -16.92 -18.08
CA SER A 164 0.05 -17.40 -18.44
C SER A 164 0.80 -16.41 -19.30
N GLU A 165 0.13 -15.79 -20.26
CA GLU A 165 0.69 -14.73 -21.10
C GLU A 165 1.08 -13.49 -20.24
N ALA A 166 0.21 -13.07 -19.32
CA ALA A 166 0.48 -11.99 -18.38
C ALA A 166 1.73 -12.27 -17.53
N ALA A 167 1.88 -13.49 -17.01
CA ALA A 167 3.07 -13.89 -16.26
C ALA A 167 4.35 -13.85 -17.10
N VAL A 168 4.27 -14.28 -18.38
CA VAL A 168 5.41 -14.20 -19.31
C VAL A 168 5.76 -12.74 -19.61
N GLN A 169 4.76 -11.90 -19.86
CA GLN A 169 4.98 -10.48 -20.15
C GLN A 169 5.60 -9.75 -18.96
N ALA A 170 5.09 -10.00 -17.76
CA ALA A 170 5.68 -9.48 -16.52
C ALA A 170 7.17 -9.85 -16.38
N LYS A 171 7.53 -11.11 -16.72
CA LYS A 171 8.93 -11.55 -16.72
C LYS A 171 9.79 -10.74 -17.72
N ILE A 172 9.26 -10.47 -18.91
CA ILE A 172 9.98 -9.71 -19.93
C ILE A 172 10.25 -8.30 -19.44
N ASP A 173 9.25 -7.65 -18.87
CA ASP A 173 9.34 -6.28 -18.37
C ASP A 173 10.26 -6.19 -17.14
N ALA A 174 10.14 -7.11 -16.19
CA ALA A 174 11.04 -7.20 -15.04
C ALA A 174 12.50 -7.36 -15.47
N ARG A 175 12.78 -8.21 -16.47
CA ARG A 175 14.14 -8.36 -17.00
C ARG A 175 14.67 -7.11 -17.69
N ARG A 176 13.79 -6.35 -18.33
CA ARG A 176 14.16 -5.07 -18.96
C ARG A 176 14.57 -4.05 -17.91
N GLU A 177 13.80 -3.94 -16.82
CA GLU A 177 14.12 -3.04 -15.71
C GLU A 177 15.42 -3.48 -14.98
N MET A 178 15.61 -4.77 -14.75
CA MET A 178 16.85 -5.28 -14.18
C MET A 178 18.08 -5.04 -15.09
N ALA A 179 17.92 -5.07 -16.41
CA ALA A 179 19.00 -4.77 -17.32
C ALA A 179 19.44 -3.30 -17.22
N LYS A 180 18.50 -2.37 -17.11
CA LYS A 180 18.80 -0.94 -16.88
C LYS A 180 19.57 -0.72 -15.57
N LEU A 181 19.13 -1.40 -14.49
CA LEU A 181 19.80 -1.31 -13.19
C LEU A 181 21.26 -1.78 -13.22
N ASN A 182 21.58 -2.75 -14.09
CA ASN A 182 22.94 -3.28 -14.22
C ASN A 182 23.85 -2.41 -15.11
N GLU A 183 23.30 -1.42 -15.82
CA GLU A 183 24.05 -0.48 -16.67
C GLU A 183 24.43 0.81 -15.91
N GLU A 184 23.83 1.07 -14.74
CA GLU A 184 24.13 2.17 -13.81
C GLU A 184 25.24 1.78 -12.82
#